data_9ef335d1714d02e4d89ede809a7f0d3f
#
_entry.id   9ef335d1714d02e4d89ede809a7f0d3f
#
_cell.length_a   1.000
_cell.length_b   1.000
_cell.length_c   1.000
_cell.angle_alpha   90.00
_cell.angle_beta   90.00
_cell.angle_gamma   90.00
#
_symmetry.space_group_name_H-M   'P 1'
#
loop_
_entity.id
_entity.type
_entity.pdbx_description
1 polymer ?
#
loop_
_entity_poly.entity_id
_entity_poly.type
_entity_poly.pdbx_seq_one_letter_code
_entity_poly.pdbx_strand_id
1 'polypeptide(L)'
;VLLRDFLSKALYDKKDGYFARPDVPVGTIEQPIAFASLLGADDYANALDVRYRRLAKQWLTPVEIFKPHYAEAVARYVLNRYREEDENRGYPLRVYEIGGGAGTHAAGFLRYLRRNAPEVFAKTEFTSVEISQSLARAAERTVRDALDGDDHRVNDSDTRRDTTKRRGKGTRKGTKRDSDVYSVIRGDASERDAWGAKDASPCFVVALEVLDNLPHDKVIFRKDSERGGHGDHHGWFQTRVRLDPETNKHVEHHSEPLSDALAVRAMETLADAARAETETSFARRVARVVEAIFAPALASQKIAYLPTGCLKLLETLHGARPNHRLVAADFDSLPGVTMAGRNAPLVAAQADGGRTNDLPTYLAEVGSADVFFPTDFHALRALDAAARRNFGSMDDGVERSEKSARGEVLSTRAFMERWADVQATATRSGYNPLLQDFANTKFFLS
;
A
#
# COMPACT_ATOMS: atom_id res chain seq x y z
N VAL A 1 -7.93 11.05 22.69
CA VAL A 1 -7.40 11.22 21.32
C VAL A 1 -8.45 10.76 20.30
N LEU A 2 -8.37 11.18 19.04
CA LEU A 2 -9.19 10.61 17.97
C LEU A 2 -8.83 9.16 17.74
N LEU A 3 -9.74 8.39 17.12
CA LEU A 3 -9.45 6.97 16.84
C LEU A 3 -8.20 6.81 15.95
N ARG A 4 -8.07 7.61 14.89
CA ARG A 4 -6.88 7.55 14.02
C ARG A 4 -5.57 7.78 14.75
N ASP A 5 -5.55 8.68 15.77
CA ASP A 5 -4.35 8.96 16.56
C ASP A 5 -3.99 7.76 17.45
N PHE A 6 -5.01 7.11 18.00
CA PHE A 6 -4.83 5.87 18.77
C PHE A 6 -4.29 4.74 17.89
N LEU A 7 -4.88 4.55 16.69
CA LEU A 7 -4.44 3.54 15.72
C LEU A 7 -3.02 3.83 15.21
N SER A 8 -2.72 5.10 14.90
CA SER A 8 -1.37 5.51 14.54
C SER A 8 -0.35 5.16 15.61
N LYS A 9 -0.69 5.37 16.88
CA LYS A 9 0.16 4.97 17.99
C LYS A 9 0.26 3.44 18.10
N ALA A 10 -0.85 2.72 17.97
CA ALA A 10 -0.86 1.26 18.10
C ALA A 10 -0.02 0.59 17.02
N LEU A 11 -0.01 1.12 15.78
CA LEU A 11 0.70 0.54 14.66
C LEU A 11 2.14 1.09 14.51
N TYR A 12 2.35 2.39 14.72
CA TYR A 12 3.55 3.09 14.27
C TYR A 12 4.34 3.81 15.37
N ASP A 13 3.97 3.70 16.64
CA ASP A 13 4.81 4.24 17.71
C ASP A 13 6.24 3.69 17.58
N LYS A 14 7.23 4.57 17.70
CA LYS A 14 8.65 4.21 17.44
C LYS A 14 9.20 3.14 18.38
N LYS A 15 8.59 2.95 19.55
CA LYS A 15 9.04 2.02 20.59
C LYS A 15 8.10 0.83 20.73
N ASP A 16 6.82 1.13 20.85
CA ASP A 16 5.82 0.15 21.25
C ASP A 16 4.83 -0.20 20.14
N GLY A 17 4.93 0.45 18.95
CA GLY A 17 4.05 0.20 17.82
C GLY A 17 4.28 -1.16 17.16
N TYR A 18 3.23 -1.69 16.56
CA TYR A 18 3.24 -3.02 15.95
C TYR A 18 4.37 -3.20 14.92
N PHE A 19 4.58 -2.22 14.03
CA PHE A 19 5.64 -2.25 13.01
C PHE A 19 7.02 -1.80 13.52
N ALA A 20 7.12 -1.35 14.78
CA ALA A 20 8.40 -0.99 15.39
C ALA A 20 9.05 -2.15 16.17
N ARG A 21 8.33 -3.26 16.34
CA ARG A 21 8.78 -4.43 17.14
C ARG A 21 10.08 -5.01 16.58
N PRO A 22 10.95 -5.57 17.46
CA PRO A 22 12.19 -6.23 17.06
C PRO A 22 11.95 -7.49 16.21
N ASP A 23 10.90 -8.24 16.53
CA ASP A 23 10.37 -9.35 15.76
C ASP A 23 9.50 -8.78 14.64
N VAL A 24 10.13 -8.41 13.55
CA VAL A 24 9.49 -7.81 12.37
C VAL A 24 8.29 -8.66 11.94
N PRO A 25 7.08 -8.08 11.84
CA PRO A 25 5.88 -8.85 11.51
C PRO A 25 5.87 -9.37 10.07
N VAL A 26 6.61 -8.73 9.17
CA VAL A 26 6.70 -9.11 7.75
C VAL A 26 7.79 -10.14 7.55
N GLY A 27 7.42 -11.35 7.12
CA GLY A 27 8.34 -12.46 6.86
C GLY A 27 8.99 -12.38 5.48
N THR A 28 10.13 -13.06 5.36
CA THR A 28 10.80 -13.27 4.08
C THR A 28 11.05 -14.75 3.87
N ILE A 29 10.92 -15.24 2.63
CA ILE A 29 11.27 -16.60 2.25
C ILE A 29 12.68 -16.62 1.64
N GLU A 30 13.49 -17.62 2.01
CA GLU A 30 14.86 -17.73 1.50
C GLU A 30 14.90 -17.98 -0.01
N GLN A 31 14.07 -18.90 -0.48
CA GLN A 31 14.02 -19.31 -1.88
C GLN A 31 12.63 -19.06 -2.48
N PRO A 32 12.55 -18.50 -3.72
CA PRO A 32 11.30 -18.39 -4.45
C PRO A 32 10.58 -19.72 -4.56
N ILE A 33 9.26 -19.68 -4.70
CA ILE A 33 8.45 -20.87 -4.96
C ILE A 33 8.66 -21.29 -6.41
N ALA A 34 9.05 -22.55 -6.62
CA ALA A 34 9.17 -23.14 -7.95
C ALA A 34 7.80 -23.65 -8.43
N PHE A 35 6.90 -22.76 -8.83
CA PHE A 35 5.51 -23.08 -9.17
C PHE A 35 5.40 -24.20 -10.21
N ALA A 36 6.21 -24.19 -11.26
CA ALA A 36 6.23 -25.22 -12.30
C ALA A 36 6.61 -26.64 -11.78
N SER A 37 7.14 -26.75 -10.56
CA SER A 37 7.40 -28.05 -9.94
C SER A 37 6.20 -28.63 -9.19
N LEU A 38 5.21 -27.77 -8.85
CA LEU A 38 4.01 -28.13 -8.10
C LEU A 38 2.96 -28.78 -9.02
N LEU A 39 2.21 -29.73 -8.51
CA LEU A 39 1.13 -30.39 -9.28
C LEU A 39 -0.09 -29.49 -9.41
N GLY A 40 -0.53 -28.87 -8.31
CA GLY A 40 -1.74 -28.07 -8.28
C GLY A 40 -1.92 -27.27 -6.97
N ALA A 41 -3.16 -26.96 -6.64
CA ALA A 41 -3.51 -26.14 -5.47
C ALA A 41 -3.05 -26.76 -4.16
N ASP A 42 -3.23 -28.06 -3.96
CA ASP A 42 -2.84 -28.75 -2.72
C ASP A 42 -1.32 -28.72 -2.50
N ASP A 43 -0.52 -28.95 -3.56
CA ASP A 43 0.94 -28.85 -3.47
C ASP A 43 1.38 -27.41 -3.15
N TYR A 44 0.70 -26.42 -3.72
CA TYR A 44 0.96 -25.03 -3.41
C TYR A 44 0.62 -24.69 -1.95
N ALA A 45 -0.53 -25.12 -1.45
CA ALA A 45 -0.92 -24.93 -0.07
C ALA A 45 0.09 -25.57 0.90
N ASN A 46 0.54 -26.80 0.60
CA ASN A 46 1.59 -27.49 1.36
C ASN A 46 2.93 -26.73 1.31
N ALA A 47 3.30 -26.22 0.14
CA ALA A 47 4.54 -25.45 -0.02
C ALA A 47 4.52 -24.15 0.78
N LEU A 48 3.36 -23.47 0.90
CA LEU A 48 3.17 -22.31 1.76
C LEU A 48 3.23 -22.68 3.23
N ASP A 49 2.52 -23.74 3.66
CA ASP A 49 2.47 -24.19 5.05
C ASP A 49 3.88 -24.52 5.57
N VAL A 50 4.71 -25.19 4.76
CA VAL A 50 6.12 -25.47 5.11
C VAL A 50 6.91 -24.18 5.35
N ARG A 51 6.63 -23.11 4.59
CA ARG A 51 7.29 -21.81 4.76
C ARG A 51 6.81 -21.09 6.01
N TYR A 52 5.49 -21.05 6.22
CA TYR A 52 4.90 -20.42 7.41
C TYR A 52 5.37 -21.07 8.71
N ARG A 53 5.58 -22.40 8.75
CA ARG A 53 6.14 -23.08 9.93
C ARG A 53 7.54 -22.59 10.32
N ARG A 54 8.28 -22.00 9.39
CA ARG A 54 9.62 -21.43 9.63
C ARG A 54 9.60 -19.97 10.05
N LEU A 55 8.49 -19.29 9.86
CA LEU A 55 8.37 -17.82 10.02
C LEU A 55 7.94 -17.40 11.44
N ALA A 56 7.88 -18.32 12.41
CA ALA A 56 7.42 -18.03 13.78
C ALA A 56 6.12 -17.20 13.79
N LYS A 57 6.20 -15.90 14.10
CA LYS A 57 5.08 -14.98 14.18
C LYS A 57 5.05 -13.96 13.03
N GLN A 58 5.40 -14.37 11.82
CA GLN A 58 5.46 -13.48 10.66
C GLN A 58 4.47 -13.94 9.60
N TRP A 59 3.97 -13.01 8.79
CA TRP A 59 3.19 -13.32 7.59
C TRP A 59 3.94 -12.95 6.32
N LEU A 60 3.49 -13.54 5.22
CA LEU A 60 4.04 -13.29 3.89
C LEU A 60 3.07 -12.42 3.09
N THR A 61 3.59 -11.37 2.49
CA THR A 61 2.87 -10.57 1.50
C THR A 61 2.84 -11.27 0.13
N PRO A 62 1.85 -10.98 -0.74
CA PRO A 62 1.87 -11.41 -2.15
C PRO A 62 3.19 -11.12 -2.85
N VAL A 63 3.80 -9.96 -2.60
CA VAL A 63 5.11 -9.59 -3.16
C VAL A 63 6.18 -10.61 -2.78
N GLU A 64 6.17 -11.08 -1.54
CA GLU A 64 7.14 -12.07 -1.06
C GLU A 64 6.84 -13.49 -1.56
N ILE A 65 5.57 -13.89 -1.57
CA ILE A 65 5.12 -15.20 -2.04
C ILE A 65 5.48 -15.40 -3.52
N PHE A 66 5.21 -14.39 -4.35
CA PHE A 66 5.38 -14.47 -5.80
C PHE A 66 6.68 -13.83 -6.30
N LYS A 67 7.67 -13.64 -5.44
CA LYS A 67 8.95 -13.12 -5.90
C LYS A 67 9.64 -14.06 -6.89
N PRO A 68 10.26 -13.55 -7.97
CA PRO A 68 10.36 -12.13 -8.35
C PRO A 68 9.17 -11.62 -9.17
N HIS A 69 8.22 -12.48 -9.58
CA HIS A 69 7.21 -12.27 -10.62
C HIS A 69 6.28 -11.08 -10.35
N TYR A 70 5.89 -10.87 -9.06
CA TYR A 70 5.04 -9.74 -8.68
C TYR A 70 5.74 -8.40 -8.91
N ALA A 71 6.96 -8.27 -8.42
CA ALA A 71 7.78 -7.06 -8.61
C ALA A 71 8.11 -6.81 -10.10
N GLU A 72 8.37 -7.88 -10.87
CA GLU A 72 8.61 -7.79 -12.31
C GLU A 72 7.38 -7.31 -13.09
N ALA A 73 6.16 -7.68 -12.66
CA ALA A 73 4.93 -7.19 -13.27
C ALA A 73 4.76 -5.67 -13.04
N VAL A 74 4.98 -5.19 -11.82
CA VAL A 74 4.94 -3.75 -11.51
C VAL A 74 6.03 -3.01 -12.27
N ALA A 75 7.26 -3.55 -12.32
CA ALA A 75 8.37 -2.96 -13.07
C ALA A 75 8.08 -2.85 -14.57
N ARG A 76 7.44 -3.88 -15.16
CA ARG A 76 7.05 -3.90 -16.58
C ARG A 76 5.99 -2.84 -16.87
N TYR A 77 4.99 -2.69 -15.99
CA TYR A 77 3.99 -1.63 -16.10
C TYR A 77 4.65 -0.24 -16.04
N VAL A 78 5.46 0.00 -15.01
CA VAL A 78 6.12 1.30 -14.80
C VAL A 78 7.06 1.64 -15.94
N LEU A 79 7.86 0.69 -16.41
CA LEU A 79 8.78 0.88 -17.54
C LEU A 79 8.03 1.21 -18.84
N ASN A 80 6.89 0.53 -19.10
CA ASN A 80 6.08 0.81 -20.26
C ASN A 80 5.53 2.25 -20.21
N ARG A 81 4.92 2.64 -19.08
CA ARG A 81 4.39 4.01 -18.89
C ARG A 81 5.45 5.09 -18.97
N TYR A 82 6.63 4.82 -18.38
CA TYR A 82 7.78 5.72 -18.46
C TYR A 82 8.23 5.95 -19.90
N ARG A 83 8.35 4.90 -20.70
CA ARG A 83 8.74 4.99 -22.12
C ARG A 83 7.71 5.75 -22.96
N GLU A 84 6.43 5.56 -22.67
CA GLU A 84 5.36 6.26 -23.39
C GLU A 84 5.33 7.76 -23.08
N GLU A 85 5.61 8.18 -21.85
CA GLU A 85 5.30 9.52 -21.38
C GLU A 85 6.53 10.40 -21.04
N ASP A 86 7.61 9.82 -20.49
CA ASP A 86 8.68 10.58 -19.89
C ASP A 86 10.05 10.41 -20.52
N GLU A 87 10.36 9.23 -21.09
CA GLU A 87 11.69 8.93 -21.64
C GLU A 87 12.09 9.90 -22.74
N ASN A 88 11.19 10.14 -23.70
CA ASN A 88 11.42 11.07 -24.81
C ASN A 88 11.53 12.53 -24.38
N ARG A 89 11.10 12.86 -23.13
CA ARG A 89 11.21 14.18 -22.53
C ARG A 89 12.49 14.36 -21.74
N GLY A 90 13.34 13.32 -21.67
CA GLY A 90 14.65 13.34 -21.03
C GLY A 90 14.63 13.24 -19.51
N TYR A 91 13.50 12.93 -18.89
CA TYR A 91 13.43 12.72 -17.45
C TYR A 91 14.03 11.35 -17.07
N PRO A 92 14.75 11.24 -15.93
CA PRO A 92 15.10 9.94 -15.37
C PRO A 92 13.87 9.22 -14.87
N LEU A 93 13.90 7.88 -14.84
CA LEU A 93 12.86 7.11 -14.16
C LEU A 93 13.00 7.30 -12.65
N ARG A 94 12.03 7.95 -12.03
CA ARG A 94 11.93 8.15 -10.59
C ARG A 94 10.83 7.31 -10.01
N VAL A 95 11.15 6.52 -8.99
CA VAL A 95 10.21 5.66 -8.29
C VAL A 95 10.33 5.90 -6.79
N TYR A 96 9.23 6.20 -6.15
CA TYR A 96 9.10 6.19 -4.70
C TYR A 96 8.26 4.98 -4.31
N GLU A 97 8.72 4.21 -3.34
CA GLU A 97 7.97 3.09 -2.77
C GLU A 97 7.62 3.41 -1.32
N ILE A 98 6.33 3.40 -1.00
CA ILE A 98 5.85 3.62 0.36
C ILE A 98 5.71 2.27 1.05
N GLY A 99 6.30 2.12 2.24
CA GLY A 99 6.18 0.90 3.03
C GLY A 99 6.84 -0.31 2.36
N GLY A 100 8.04 -0.15 1.80
CA GLY A 100 8.75 -1.20 1.05
C GLY A 100 9.12 -2.46 1.85
N GLY A 101 8.81 -2.50 3.15
CA GLY A 101 9.02 -3.64 4.02
C GLY A 101 10.48 -4.11 4.01
N ALA A 102 10.70 -5.41 3.76
CA ALA A 102 12.03 -6.00 3.69
C ALA A 102 12.80 -5.68 2.37
N GLY A 103 12.21 -4.91 1.45
CA GLY A 103 12.83 -4.50 0.18
C GLY A 103 12.72 -5.52 -0.96
N THR A 104 11.89 -6.53 -0.82
CA THR A 104 11.70 -7.58 -1.84
C THR A 104 11.19 -7.02 -3.16
N HIS A 105 10.22 -6.08 -3.12
CA HIS A 105 9.71 -5.45 -4.32
C HIS A 105 10.80 -4.59 -4.98
N ALA A 106 11.44 -3.69 -4.25
CA ALA A 106 12.51 -2.83 -4.78
C ALA A 106 13.64 -3.66 -5.43
N ALA A 107 14.08 -4.74 -4.77
CA ALA A 107 15.10 -5.64 -5.30
C ALA A 107 14.67 -6.31 -6.61
N GLY A 108 13.45 -6.87 -6.65
CA GLY A 108 12.90 -7.50 -7.85
C GLY A 108 12.71 -6.51 -9.00
N PHE A 109 12.19 -5.32 -8.70
CA PHE A 109 11.97 -4.23 -9.64
C PHE A 109 13.31 -3.77 -10.28
N LEU A 110 14.31 -3.47 -9.47
CA LEU A 110 15.61 -2.99 -9.95
C LEU A 110 16.36 -4.07 -10.74
N ARG A 111 16.29 -5.35 -10.30
CA ARG A 111 16.86 -6.47 -11.09
C ARG A 111 16.17 -6.64 -12.43
N TYR A 112 14.84 -6.45 -12.49
CA TYR A 112 14.11 -6.45 -13.75
C TYR A 112 14.62 -5.36 -14.70
N LEU A 113 14.73 -4.12 -14.23
CA LEU A 113 15.23 -3.02 -15.06
C LEU A 113 16.65 -3.27 -15.52
N ARG A 114 17.55 -3.73 -14.65
CA ARG A 114 18.95 -4.01 -15.00
C ARG A 114 19.07 -5.03 -16.12
N ARG A 115 18.22 -6.07 -16.12
CA ARG A 115 18.21 -7.11 -17.16
C ARG A 115 17.56 -6.67 -18.47
N ASN A 116 16.46 -5.90 -18.40
CA ASN A 116 15.59 -5.67 -19.54
C ASN A 116 15.66 -4.26 -20.12
N ALA A 117 16.23 -3.30 -19.38
CA ALA A 117 16.39 -1.90 -19.77
C ALA A 117 17.60 -1.27 -19.05
N PRO A 118 18.85 -1.77 -19.30
CA PRO A 118 20.04 -1.32 -18.58
C PRO A 118 20.32 0.17 -18.75
N GLU A 119 19.94 0.76 -19.88
CA GLU A 119 20.04 2.18 -20.16
C GLU A 119 19.10 3.03 -19.30
N VAL A 120 17.92 2.51 -18.97
CA VAL A 120 16.97 3.14 -18.03
C VAL A 120 17.44 2.92 -16.59
N PHE A 121 17.87 1.69 -16.26
CA PHE A 121 18.41 1.36 -14.94
C PHE A 121 19.53 2.30 -14.51
N ALA A 122 20.49 2.57 -15.39
CA ALA A 122 21.64 3.44 -15.09
C ALA A 122 21.24 4.88 -14.70
N LYS A 123 20.04 5.33 -15.08
CA LYS A 123 19.49 6.66 -14.76
C LYS A 123 18.38 6.62 -13.72
N THR A 124 17.95 5.44 -13.29
CA THR A 124 16.86 5.28 -12.33
C THR A 124 17.22 5.86 -10.96
N GLU A 125 16.24 6.46 -10.32
CA GLU A 125 16.26 6.93 -8.93
C GLU A 125 15.11 6.22 -8.19
N PHE A 126 15.44 5.18 -7.41
CA PHE A 126 14.46 4.45 -6.63
C PHE A 126 14.63 4.78 -5.14
N THR A 127 13.56 5.24 -4.50
CA THR A 127 13.59 5.64 -3.09
C THR A 127 12.45 4.96 -2.34
N SER A 128 12.77 4.15 -1.34
CA SER A 128 11.76 3.64 -0.40
C SER A 128 11.55 4.64 0.74
N VAL A 129 10.29 4.94 1.06
CA VAL A 129 9.87 5.73 2.23
C VAL A 129 9.33 4.76 3.26
N GLU A 130 10.07 4.54 4.35
CA GLU A 130 9.79 3.48 5.31
C GLU A 130 9.76 4.06 6.74
N ILE A 131 8.67 3.82 7.46
CA ILE A 131 8.48 4.31 8.83
C ILE A 131 9.25 3.47 9.86
N SER A 132 9.39 2.17 9.61
CA SER A 132 10.09 1.23 10.48
C SER A 132 11.59 1.25 10.25
N GLN A 133 12.36 1.55 11.30
CA GLN A 133 13.83 1.55 11.23
C GLN A 133 14.43 0.17 10.92
N SER A 134 13.82 -0.89 11.45
CA SER A 134 14.27 -2.27 11.23
C SER A 134 14.03 -2.69 9.78
N LEU A 135 12.85 -2.39 9.23
CA LEU A 135 12.50 -2.66 7.84
C LEU A 135 13.33 -1.83 6.87
N ALA A 136 13.54 -0.54 7.13
CA ALA A 136 14.42 0.30 6.31
C ALA A 136 15.83 -0.29 6.15
N ARG A 137 16.42 -0.75 7.27
CA ARG A 137 17.74 -1.43 7.24
C ARG A 137 17.71 -2.78 6.53
N ALA A 138 16.59 -3.52 6.64
CA ALA A 138 16.41 -4.78 5.93
C ALA A 138 16.34 -4.52 4.42
N ALA A 139 15.56 -3.54 3.98
CA ALA A 139 15.42 -3.15 2.59
C ALA A 139 16.77 -2.74 1.96
N GLU A 140 17.56 -1.91 2.66
CA GLU A 140 18.92 -1.54 2.18
C GLU A 140 19.82 -2.77 1.95
N ARG A 141 19.78 -3.75 2.86
CA ARG A 141 20.55 -4.99 2.69
C ARG A 141 20.03 -5.82 1.54
N THR A 142 18.72 -6.07 1.50
CA THR A 142 18.08 -6.90 0.47
C THR A 142 18.37 -6.38 -0.93
N VAL A 143 18.23 -5.07 -1.13
CA VAL A 143 18.49 -4.46 -2.46
C VAL A 143 19.98 -4.50 -2.81
N ARG A 144 20.86 -4.19 -1.87
CA ARG A 144 22.32 -4.28 -2.08
C ARG A 144 22.73 -5.70 -2.48
N ASP A 145 22.33 -6.69 -1.69
CA ASP A 145 22.70 -8.10 -1.94
C ASP A 145 22.15 -8.59 -3.28
N ALA A 146 20.95 -8.12 -3.67
CA ALA A 146 20.34 -8.45 -4.95
C ALA A 146 21.09 -7.84 -6.15
N LEU A 147 21.64 -6.64 -5.99
CA LEU A 147 22.39 -5.95 -7.03
C LEU A 147 23.84 -6.46 -7.11
N ASP A 148 24.51 -6.70 -5.98
CA ASP A 148 25.88 -7.20 -5.94
C ASP A 148 25.97 -8.68 -6.37
N GLY A 149 25.00 -9.51 -6.03
CA GLY A 149 24.98 -10.94 -6.32
C GLY A 149 24.88 -11.31 -7.81
N ASP A 150 24.35 -10.42 -8.65
CA ASP A 150 24.27 -10.63 -10.10
C ASP A 150 25.60 -10.32 -10.82
N ASP A 151 26.46 -9.46 -10.26
CA ASP A 151 27.77 -9.14 -10.86
C ASP A 151 28.72 -10.35 -10.89
N HIS A 152 28.62 -11.26 -9.92
CA HIS A 152 29.42 -12.48 -9.89
C HIS A 152 29.00 -13.53 -10.94
N ARG A 153 27.75 -13.52 -11.39
CA ARG A 153 27.26 -14.48 -12.41
C ARG A 153 27.58 -14.06 -13.84
N VAL A 154 27.70 -12.76 -14.11
CA VAL A 154 28.05 -12.24 -15.43
C VAL A 154 29.55 -12.44 -15.70
N ASN A 155 30.39 -12.39 -14.67
CA ASN A 155 31.84 -12.58 -14.84
C ASN A 155 32.26 -14.07 -14.98
N ASP A 156 31.44 -15.03 -14.54
CA ASP A 156 31.79 -16.47 -14.59
C ASP A 156 31.45 -17.13 -15.95
N SER A 157 30.65 -16.47 -16.80
CA SER A 157 30.32 -17.00 -18.14
C SER A 157 31.33 -16.57 -19.23
N ASP A 158 32.21 -15.60 -18.96
CA ASP A 158 33.15 -15.05 -19.96
C ASP A 158 34.64 -15.42 -19.71
N THR A 159 34.94 -16.21 -18.66
CA THR A 159 36.32 -16.63 -18.36
C THR A 159 36.66 -18.03 -18.85
N ARG A 160 36.48 -18.26 -20.17
CA ARG A 160 37.22 -19.30 -20.91
C ARG A 160 37.71 -18.71 -22.21
N ARG A 161 38.72 -17.85 -22.14
CA ARG A 161 39.83 -17.69 -23.10
C ARG A 161 40.71 -16.48 -22.75
N ASP A 162 41.96 -16.82 -22.67
CA ASP A 162 43.16 -15.95 -22.89
C ASP A 162 43.73 -15.15 -21.71
N THR A 163 44.59 -15.85 -21.00
CA THR A 163 45.69 -15.22 -20.23
C THR A 163 46.73 -14.69 -21.17
N THR A 164 46.72 -13.40 -21.47
CA THR A 164 47.93 -12.57 -21.66
C THR A 164 47.57 -11.12 -21.96
N LYS A 165 48.24 -10.22 -21.21
CA LYS A 165 48.56 -8.82 -21.51
C LYS A 165 47.76 -7.67 -20.88
N ARG A 166 48.54 -7.04 -19.99
CA ARG A 166 48.71 -5.59 -19.78
C ARG A 166 47.74 -4.82 -18.89
N ARG A 167 48.28 -4.54 -17.69
CA ARG A 167 47.96 -3.40 -16.83
C ARG A 167 47.97 -2.10 -17.63
N GLY A 168 46.81 -1.54 -17.89
CA GLY A 168 46.63 -0.16 -18.29
C GLY A 168 45.85 0.54 -17.17
N LYS A 169 46.52 1.48 -16.46
CA LYS A 169 45.89 2.46 -15.57
C LYS A 169 45.04 3.41 -16.44
N GLY A 170 43.77 3.09 -16.66
CA GLY A 170 42.79 4.00 -17.23
C GLY A 170 41.91 4.50 -16.08
N THR A 171 42.02 5.77 -15.74
CA THR A 171 41.08 6.51 -14.90
C THR A 171 39.69 6.45 -15.53
N ARG A 172 38.82 5.52 -15.08
CA ARG A 172 37.40 5.53 -15.42
C ARG A 172 36.76 6.75 -14.73
N LYS A 173 36.40 7.75 -15.52
CA LYS A 173 35.44 8.80 -15.13
C LYS A 173 34.17 8.12 -14.58
N GLY A 174 33.80 8.53 -13.37
CA GLY A 174 32.65 8.11 -12.55
C GLY A 174 31.46 7.51 -13.28
N THR A 175 31.45 6.22 -13.41
CA THR A 175 30.21 5.48 -13.58
C THR A 175 29.55 5.37 -12.20
N LYS A 176 28.27 5.84 -12.08
CA LYS A 176 27.41 5.63 -10.92
C LYS A 176 27.52 4.15 -10.52
N ARG A 177 27.76 3.84 -9.26
CA ARG A 177 27.74 2.44 -8.80
C ARG A 177 26.30 1.95 -8.85
N ASP A 178 26.05 0.68 -9.09
CA ASP A 178 24.71 0.10 -9.08
C ASP A 178 23.99 0.34 -7.73
N SER A 179 24.74 0.46 -6.64
CA SER A 179 24.23 0.88 -5.33
C SER A 179 23.65 2.29 -5.26
N ASP A 180 24.00 3.16 -6.21
CA ASP A 180 23.58 4.57 -6.20
C ASP A 180 22.17 4.78 -6.79
N VAL A 181 21.55 3.71 -7.33
CA VAL A 181 20.17 3.77 -7.88
C VAL A 181 19.10 3.63 -6.82
N TYR A 182 19.45 3.21 -5.59
CA TYR A 182 18.51 2.95 -4.49
C TYR A 182 18.87 3.75 -3.24
N SER A 183 17.83 4.28 -2.60
CA SER A 183 17.94 4.98 -1.32
C SER A 183 16.73 4.72 -0.44
N VAL A 184 16.88 4.94 0.87
CA VAL A 184 15.78 4.83 1.84
C VAL A 184 15.65 6.13 2.62
N ILE A 185 14.42 6.67 2.66
CA ILE A 185 14.02 7.75 3.55
C ILE A 185 13.25 7.14 4.72
N ARG A 186 13.73 7.40 5.93
CA ARG A 186 13.02 6.98 7.15
C ARG A 186 12.04 8.06 7.56
N GLY A 187 10.75 7.76 7.44
CA GLY A 187 9.70 8.71 7.77
C GLY A 187 8.32 8.17 7.47
N ASP A 188 7.33 8.87 8.00
CA ASP A 188 5.93 8.63 7.70
C ASP A 188 5.58 9.31 6.37
N ALA A 189 5.19 8.53 5.37
CA ALA A 189 4.83 9.03 4.04
C ALA A 189 3.61 9.97 4.06
N SER A 190 2.77 9.92 5.09
CA SER A 190 1.67 10.85 5.29
C SER A 190 2.11 12.22 5.83
N GLU A 191 3.38 12.36 6.21
CA GLU A 191 3.95 13.60 6.72
C GLU A 191 4.81 14.30 5.67
N ARG A 192 4.69 15.62 5.60
CA ARG A 192 5.39 16.44 4.60
C ARG A 192 6.91 16.31 4.66
N ASP A 193 7.44 16.14 5.86
CA ASP A 193 8.88 16.09 6.12
C ASP A 193 9.57 14.89 5.45
N ALA A 194 8.84 13.78 5.24
CA ALA A 194 9.38 12.62 4.52
C ALA A 194 9.67 12.88 3.03
N TRP A 195 9.14 13.96 2.47
CA TRP A 195 9.22 14.25 1.04
C TRP A 195 10.20 15.38 0.69
N GLY A 196 10.73 16.10 1.67
CA GLY A 196 11.62 17.23 1.46
C GLY A 196 10.97 18.38 0.67
N ALA A 197 11.69 19.06 -0.22
CA ALA A 197 11.15 20.13 -1.05
C ALA A 197 10.11 19.60 -2.06
N LYS A 198 9.17 20.47 -2.48
CA LYS A 198 8.24 20.18 -3.57
C LYS A 198 9.03 19.94 -4.85
N ASP A 199 8.76 18.84 -5.54
CA ASP A 199 9.35 18.48 -6.82
C ASP A 199 8.25 18.08 -7.80
N ALA A 200 8.05 18.88 -8.84
CA ALA A 200 7.07 18.66 -9.88
C ALA A 200 7.57 17.76 -11.03
N SER A 201 8.78 17.19 -10.92
CA SER A 201 9.27 16.24 -11.92
C SER A 201 8.38 14.98 -11.94
N PRO A 202 8.14 14.38 -13.12
CA PRO A 202 7.40 13.13 -13.22
C PRO A 202 8.03 12.03 -12.36
N CYS A 203 7.20 11.29 -11.64
CA CYS A 203 7.63 10.14 -10.85
C CYS A 203 6.49 9.13 -10.69
N PHE A 204 6.85 7.92 -10.34
CA PHE A 204 5.90 6.90 -9.88
C PHE A 204 5.96 6.78 -8.36
N VAL A 205 4.80 6.58 -7.75
CA VAL A 205 4.69 6.24 -6.33
C VAL A 205 4.04 4.88 -6.24
N VAL A 206 4.73 3.92 -5.65
CA VAL A 206 4.26 2.54 -5.48
C VAL A 206 3.88 2.32 -4.03
N ALA A 207 2.68 1.82 -3.77
CA ALA A 207 2.17 1.47 -2.44
C ALA A 207 1.47 0.11 -2.51
N LEU A 208 2.12 -0.93 -2.00
CA LEU A 208 1.64 -2.32 -2.06
C LEU A 208 1.36 -2.81 -0.64
N GLU A 209 0.09 -3.10 -0.32
CA GLU A 209 -0.34 -3.52 1.02
C GLU A 209 0.09 -2.50 2.09
N VAL A 210 -0.33 -1.26 1.90
CA VAL A 210 -0.03 -0.12 2.78
C VAL A 210 -1.29 0.63 3.18
N LEU A 211 -2.27 0.71 2.26
CA LEU A 211 -3.45 1.54 2.45
C LEU A 211 -4.38 0.95 3.52
N ASP A 212 -4.41 -0.36 3.64
CA ASP A 212 -5.18 -1.11 4.62
C ASP A 212 -4.72 -0.85 6.07
N ASN A 213 -3.46 -0.52 6.28
CA ASN A 213 -2.93 -0.17 7.61
C ASN A 213 -2.98 1.33 7.92
N LEU A 214 -3.39 2.20 6.97
CA LEU A 214 -3.52 3.62 7.26
C LEU A 214 -4.65 3.90 8.25
N PRO A 215 -4.42 4.73 9.27
CA PRO A 215 -5.40 4.98 10.31
C PRO A 215 -6.71 5.58 9.78
N HIS A 216 -7.83 5.08 10.29
CA HIS A 216 -9.17 5.56 9.97
C HIS A 216 -9.81 6.25 11.17
N ASP A 217 -10.75 7.15 10.91
CA ASP A 217 -11.66 7.68 11.93
C ASP A 217 -13.00 6.95 11.90
N LYS A 218 -13.48 6.55 13.05
CA LYS A 218 -14.82 5.98 13.20
C LYS A 218 -15.81 7.10 13.50
N VAL A 219 -16.89 7.12 12.74
CA VAL A 219 -18.01 8.04 12.94
C VAL A 219 -19.30 7.27 13.13
N ILE A 220 -20.17 7.81 13.97
CA ILE A 220 -21.46 7.20 14.31
C ILE A 220 -22.55 8.22 14.04
N PHE A 221 -23.55 7.85 13.24
CA PHE A 221 -24.74 8.65 13.08
C PHE A 221 -25.75 8.29 14.15
N ARG A 222 -26.27 9.28 14.87
CA ARG A 222 -27.32 9.13 15.87
C ARG A 222 -28.54 9.94 15.48
N LYS A 223 -29.71 9.31 15.70
CA LYS A 223 -30.99 9.96 15.62
C LYS A 223 -31.51 10.03 17.06
N ASP A 224 -31.50 11.24 17.64
CA ASP A 224 -32.05 11.39 19.00
C ASP A 224 -33.54 11.19 19.01
N SER A 225 -33.97 10.02 19.48
CA SER A 225 -35.38 9.76 19.85
C SER A 225 -35.53 9.25 21.31
N GLU A 226 -34.43 9.13 22.07
CA GLU A 226 -34.50 8.33 23.31
C GLU A 226 -34.07 9.00 24.62
N ARG A 227 -33.75 10.31 24.66
CA ARG A 227 -33.55 11.00 25.96
C ARG A 227 -34.19 12.38 25.93
N GLY A 228 -35.26 12.58 26.69
CA GLY A 228 -35.95 13.85 26.90
C GLY A 228 -35.10 14.95 27.51
N GLY A 229 -34.16 15.48 26.74
CA GLY A 229 -33.33 16.63 27.01
C GLY A 229 -33.46 17.60 25.85
N HIS A 230 -33.66 18.87 26.16
CA HIS A 230 -33.81 19.97 25.19
C HIS A 230 -32.61 20.09 24.26
N GLY A 231 -32.73 19.60 23.05
CA GLY A 231 -31.77 19.76 21.95
C GLY A 231 -31.78 18.55 21.03
N ASP A 232 -32.46 18.63 19.89
CA ASP A 232 -32.42 17.63 18.81
C ASP A 232 -31.00 17.61 18.18
N HIS A 233 -30.13 16.79 18.70
CA HIS A 233 -28.79 16.58 18.10
C HIS A 233 -28.83 15.39 17.12
N HIS A 234 -29.48 15.58 15.97
CA HIS A 234 -29.33 14.68 14.84
C HIS A 234 -27.98 14.94 14.16
N GLY A 235 -27.15 13.92 13.97
CA GLY A 235 -25.91 14.13 13.24
C GLY A 235 -24.88 13.01 13.39
N TRP A 236 -23.75 13.29 12.80
CA TRP A 236 -22.56 12.46 12.90
C TRP A 236 -21.72 12.85 14.12
N PHE A 237 -21.26 11.83 14.84
CA PHE A 237 -20.41 11.97 16.02
C PHE A 237 -19.05 11.29 15.73
N GLN A 238 -17.98 11.95 16.11
CA GLN A 238 -16.64 11.39 16.02
C GLN A 238 -16.33 10.48 17.21
N THR A 239 -15.54 9.43 16.99
CA THR A 239 -15.10 8.51 18.02
C THR A 239 -13.78 8.97 18.60
N ARG A 240 -13.71 9.08 19.93
CA ARG A 240 -12.48 9.25 20.68
C ARG A 240 -12.15 7.99 21.50
N VAL A 241 -10.89 7.77 21.70
CA VAL A 241 -10.35 6.73 22.59
C VAL A 241 -9.75 7.39 23.81
N ARG A 242 -10.07 6.90 24.99
CA ARG A 242 -9.49 7.31 26.26
C ARG A 242 -9.14 6.10 27.10
N LEU A 243 -8.20 6.25 28.02
CA LEU A 243 -7.93 5.26 29.04
C LEU A 243 -8.98 5.42 30.15
N ASP A 244 -9.65 4.36 30.50
CA ASP A 244 -10.55 4.30 31.63
C ASP A 244 -9.70 4.19 32.91
N PRO A 245 -9.82 5.13 33.86
CA PRO A 245 -8.97 5.15 35.07
C PRO A 245 -9.27 4.01 36.07
N GLU A 246 -10.46 3.43 36.00
CA GLU A 246 -10.86 2.36 36.92
C GLU A 246 -10.40 0.98 36.41
N THR A 247 -10.55 0.75 35.13
CA THR A 247 -10.25 -0.54 34.51
C THR A 247 -8.86 -0.59 33.87
N ASN A 248 -8.20 0.56 33.72
CA ASN A 248 -6.95 0.75 32.97
C ASN A 248 -7.02 0.18 31.54
N LYS A 249 -8.21 0.21 30.92
CA LYS A 249 -8.44 -0.23 29.53
C LYS A 249 -8.81 0.95 28.65
N HIS A 250 -8.47 0.84 27.36
CA HIS A 250 -8.94 1.80 26.38
C HIS A 250 -10.42 1.60 26.12
N VAL A 251 -11.19 2.69 26.08
CA VAL A 251 -12.62 2.71 25.82
C VAL A 251 -12.98 3.77 24.80
N GLU A 252 -14.01 3.50 24.01
CA GLU A 252 -14.56 4.47 23.05
C GLU A 252 -15.48 5.48 23.73
N HIS A 253 -15.44 6.69 23.23
CA HIS A 253 -16.31 7.79 23.62
C HIS A 253 -16.88 8.50 22.38
N HIS A 254 -18.18 8.69 22.35
CA HIS A 254 -18.91 9.18 21.16
C HIS A 254 -19.80 10.39 21.49
N SER A 255 -19.39 11.27 22.40
CA SER A 255 -20.21 12.41 22.83
C SER A 255 -19.99 13.68 22.01
N GLU A 256 -18.97 13.70 21.15
CA GLU A 256 -18.61 14.90 20.41
C GLU A 256 -19.18 14.84 18.98
N PRO A 257 -19.90 15.88 18.52
CA PRO A 257 -20.26 16.02 17.10
C PRO A 257 -19.02 15.96 16.22
N LEU A 258 -19.18 15.47 15.00
CA LEU A 258 -18.11 15.45 14.02
C LEU A 258 -17.65 16.87 13.69
N SER A 259 -16.45 17.22 14.09
CA SER A 259 -15.85 18.56 13.92
C SER A 259 -14.40 18.53 13.48
N ASP A 260 -13.76 17.36 13.48
CA ASP A 260 -12.39 17.23 13.00
C ASP A 260 -12.30 17.52 11.50
N ALA A 261 -11.44 18.47 11.12
CA ALA A 261 -11.37 18.98 9.77
C ALA A 261 -11.00 17.93 8.72
N LEU A 262 -10.13 16.97 9.06
CA LEU A 262 -9.73 15.90 8.13
C LEU A 262 -10.88 14.89 7.95
N ALA A 263 -11.56 14.52 9.02
CA ALA A 263 -12.70 13.61 8.97
C ALA A 263 -13.90 14.23 8.24
N VAL A 264 -14.14 15.55 8.43
CA VAL A 264 -15.17 16.29 7.70
C VAL A 264 -14.84 16.30 6.20
N ARG A 265 -13.59 16.65 5.80
CA ARG A 265 -13.20 16.65 4.37
C ARG A 265 -13.31 15.25 3.75
N ALA A 266 -12.91 14.21 4.46
CA ALA A 266 -13.06 12.83 3.98
C ALA A 266 -14.54 12.50 3.73
N MET A 267 -15.42 12.81 4.69
CA MET A 267 -16.85 12.57 4.57
C MET A 267 -17.48 13.35 3.42
N GLU A 268 -17.19 14.64 3.29
CA GLU A 268 -17.70 15.50 2.21
C GLU A 268 -17.24 14.99 0.84
N THR A 269 -15.95 14.65 0.69
CA THR A 269 -15.42 14.11 -0.57
C THR A 269 -16.13 12.83 -0.98
N LEU A 270 -16.36 11.92 -0.03
CA LEU A 270 -17.06 10.66 -0.30
C LEU A 270 -18.55 10.88 -0.61
N ALA A 271 -19.19 11.87 0.04
CA ALA A 271 -20.57 12.24 -0.23
C ALA A 271 -20.73 12.84 -1.63
N ASP A 272 -19.81 13.71 -2.03
CA ASP A 272 -19.84 14.36 -3.36
C ASP A 272 -19.57 13.34 -4.48
N ALA A 273 -18.61 12.44 -4.29
CA ALA A 273 -18.36 11.34 -5.24
C ALA A 273 -19.59 10.46 -5.44
N ALA A 274 -20.26 10.13 -4.36
CA ALA A 274 -21.47 9.34 -4.38
C ALA A 274 -22.64 10.08 -5.10
N ARG A 275 -22.79 11.40 -4.92
CA ARG A 275 -23.78 12.21 -5.65
C ARG A 275 -23.47 12.25 -7.14
N ALA A 276 -22.20 12.47 -7.52
CA ALA A 276 -21.79 12.52 -8.93
C ALA A 276 -22.04 11.17 -9.66
N GLU A 277 -21.91 10.06 -8.97
CA GLU A 277 -22.25 8.74 -9.52
C GLU A 277 -23.77 8.54 -9.69
N THR A 278 -24.63 9.22 -8.90
CA THR A 278 -26.10 9.12 -8.99
C THR A 278 -26.70 9.80 -10.21
N GLU A 279 -26.01 10.72 -10.83
CA GLU A 279 -26.49 11.42 -12.04
C GLU A 279 -26.38 10.55 -13.32
N THR A 280 -25.64 9.45 -13.28
CA THR A 280 -25.59 8.46 -14.40
C THR A 280 -26.52 7.28 -14.14
N SER A 281 -27.16 6.69 -15.18
CA SER A 281 -28.26 5.69 -15.05
C SER A 281 -27.92 4.38 -14.31
N PHE A 282 -26.66 4.07 -14.10
CA PHE A 282 -26.15 3.02 -13.19
C PHE A 282 -26.28 3.43 -11.72
N ALA A 283 -26.41 4.67 -11.45
CA ALA A 283 -26.48 5.39 -10.20
C ALA A 283 -27.62 5.01 -9.26
N ARG A 284 -28.76 4.53 -9.74
CA ARG A 284 -29.86 4.15 -8.84
C ARG A 284 -29.53 2.96 -7.93
N ARG A 285 -28.56 2.13 -8.32
CA ARG A 285 -28.09 1.02 -7.48
C ARG A 285 -27.11 1.50 -6.41
N VAL A 286 -26.27 2.47 -6.75
CA VAL A 286 -25.29 3.08 -5.85
C VAL A 286 -25.96 4.10 -4.95
N ALA A 287 -26.99 4.83 -5.43
CA ALA A 287 -27.80 5.73 -4.60
C ALA A 287 -28.38 5.02 -3.38
N ARG A 288 -28.81 3.76 -3.49
CA ARG A 288 -29.25 2.96 -2.33
C ARG A 288 -28.12 2.69 -1.33
N VAL A 289 -26.87 2.58 -1.79
CA VAL A 289 -25.71 2.39 -0.90
C VAL A 289 -25.38 3.72 -0.22
N VAL A 290 -25.47 4.83 -0.94
CA VAL A 290 -25.25 6.19 -0.40
C VAL A 290 -26.41 6.61 0.51
N GLU A 291 -27.64 6.38 0.10
CA GLU A 291 -28.81 6.51 1.00
C GLU A 291 -28.64 5.64 2.24
N ALA A 292 -28.11 4.42 2.11
CA ALA A 292 -27.79 3.58 3.25
C ALA A 292 -26.71 4.16 4.17
N ILE A 293 -25.76 4.99 3.66
CA ILE A 293 -24.74 5.63 4.47
C ILE A 293 -25.22 6.98 5.03
N PHE A 294 -25.96 7.74 4.23
CA PHE A 294 -26.32 9.13 4.52
C PHE A 294 -27.81 9.37 4.81
N ALA A 295 -28.68 8.39 4.51
CA ALA A 295 -30.10 8.51 4.83
C ALA A 295 -30.42 8.11 6.27
N PRO A 296 -31.10 8.97 7.03
CA PRO A 296 -31.41 8.74 8.45
C PRO A 296 -32.46 7.64 8.72
N ALA A 297 -33.01 7.00 7.71
CA ALA A 297 -34.35 6.42 7.82
C ALA A 297 -34.49 4.97 8.31
N LEU A 298 -33.41 4.15 8.40
CA LEU A 298 -33.59 2.69 8.58
C LEU A 298 -32.77 1.99 9.67
N ALA A 299 -31.90 2.69 10.42
CA ALA A 299 -31.21 2.09 11.57
C ALA A 299 -30.99 3.12 12.68
N SER A 300 -31.15 2.71 13.93
CA SER A 300 -30.94 3.56 15.11
C SER A 300 -29.50 4.05 15.27
N GLN A 301 -28.52 3.33 14.68
CA GLN A 301 -27.13 3.75 14.62
C GLN A 301 -26.50 3.33 13.29
N LYS A 302 -25.82 4.26 12.60
CA LYS A 302 -24.97 3.96 11.45
C LYS A 302 -23.53 4.22 11.83
N ILE A 303 -22.67 3.25 11.56
CA ILE A 303 -21.24 3.31 11.87
C ILE A 303 -20.48 3.26 10.54
N ALA A 304 -19.51 4.15 10.38
CA ALA A 304 -18.59 4.13 9.25
C ALA A 304 -17.15 4.43 9.71
N TYR A 305 -16.21 3.81 9.02
CA TYR A 305 -14.78 4.10 9.17
C TYR A 305 -14.31 4.90 7.96
N LEU A 306 -13.87 6.12 8.21
CA LEU A 306 -13.44 7.06 7.18
C LEU A 306 -11.94 6.90 6.93
N PRO A 307 -11.48 6.76 5.69
CA PRO A 307 -10.06 6.57 5.35
C PRO A 307 -9.27 7.88 5.44
N THR A 308 -9.24 8.49 6.63
CA THR A 308 -8.60 9.78 6.90
C THR A 308 -7.10 9.73 6.76
N GLY A 309 -6.46 8.63 7.14
CA GLY A 309 -5.03 8.41 6.91
C GLY A 309 -4.68 8.36 5.42
N CYS A 310 -5.53 7.71 4.62
CA CYS A 310 -5.37 7.68 3.15
C CYS A 310 -5.54 9.09 2.55
N LEU A 311 -6.56 9.85 2.95
CA LEU A 311 -6.71 11.24 2.50
C LEU A 311 -5.48 12.08 2.85
N LYS A 312 -4.97 11.99 4.08
CA LYS A 312 -3.77 12.72 4.50
C LYS A 312 -2.55 12.36 3.66
N LEU A 313 -2.34 11.07 3.37
CA LEU A 313 -1.27 10.61 2.50
C LEU A 313 -1.40 11.22 1.09
N LEU A 314 -2.58 11.17 0.49
CA LEU A 314 -2.82 11.70 -0.86
C LEU A 314 -2.64 13.22 -0.93
N GLU A 315 -3.16 13.98 0.06
CA GLU A 315 -2.93 15.43 0.17
C GLU A 315 -1.44 15.76 0.26
N THR A 316 -0.69 14.98 1.04
CA THR A 316 0.76 15.12 1.18
C THR A 316 1.49 14.82 -0.12
N LEU A 317 1.12 13.74 -0.81
CA LEU A 317 1.71 13.35 -2.10
C LEU A 317 1.48 14.42 -3.17
N HIS A 318 0.23 14.87 -3.36
CA HIS A 318 -0.06 15.92 -4.35
C HIS A 318 0.62 17.26 -4.01
N GLY A 319 0.77 17.57 -2.73
CA GLY A 319 1.52 18.76 -2.29
C GLY A 319 3.03 18.64 -2.53
N ALA A 320 3.60 17.46 -2.39
CA ALA A 320 5.04 17.20 -2.48
C ALA A 320 5.51 16.82 -3.88
N ARG A 321 4.74 16.00 -4.59
CA ARG A 321 5.03 15.39 -5.89
C ARG A 321 3.81 15.53 -6.82
N PRO A 322 3.45 16.75 -7.25
CA PRO A 322 2.18 17.01 -7.95
C PRO A 322 2.02 16.20 -9.24
N ASN A 323 3.12 15.81 -9.89
CA ASN A 323 3.13 15.02 -11.11
C ASN A 323 3.43 13.53 -10.88
N HIS A 324 3.15 13.02 -9.68
CA HIS A 324 3.27 11.59 -9.42
C HIS A 324 2.15 10.80 -10.13
N ARG A 325 2.46 9.53 -10.41
CA ARG A 325 1.52 8.49 -10.83
C ARG A 325 1.51 7.42 -9.74
N LEU A 326 0.36 7.23 -9.13
CA LEU A 326 0.21 6.27 -8.05
C LEU A 326 -0.06 4.87 -8.62
N VAL A 327 0.70 3.89 -8.16
CA VAL A 327 0.49 2.46 -8.37
C VAL A 327 0.25 1.85 -7.00
N ALA A 328 -1.01 1.68 -6.64
CA ALA A 328 -1.37 1.11 -5.35
C ALA A 328 -2.06 -0.24 -5.53
N ALA A 329 -1.75 -1.21 -4.66
CA ALA A 329 -2.44 -2.50 -4.62
C ALA A 329 -2.76 -2.87 -3.18
N ASP A 330 -4.01 -3.30 -2.94
CA ASP A 330 -4.47 -3.58 -1.60
C ASP A 330 -5.72 -4.47 -1.58
N PHE A 331 -6.16 -4.87 -0.37
CA PHE A 331 -7.36 -5.65 -0.14
C PHE A 331 -8.62 -4.78 -0.28
N ASP A 332 -9.53 -5.14 -1.19
CA ASP A 332 -10.84 -4.46 -1.31
C ASP A 332 -11.91 -5.03 -0.37
N SER A 333 -11.68 -6.21 0.15
CA SER A 333 -12.53 -6.86 1.14
C SER A 333 -11.71 -7.76 2.05
N LEU A 334 -12.13 -7.83 3.30
CA LEU A 334 -11.48 -8.63 4.34
C LEU A 334 -12.48 -9.68 4.85
N PRO A 335 -12.20 -10.97 4.65
CA PRO A 335 -13.04 -12.02 5.25
C PRO A 335 -12.87 -12.03 6.77
N GLY A 336 -13.92 -12.43 7.50
CA GLY A 336 -13.85 -12.60 8.95
C GLY A 336 -14.05 -11.33 9.79
N VAL A 337 -14.31 -10.17 9.18
CA VAL A 337 -14.63 -8.94 9.93
C VAL A 337 -15.92 -9.13 10.73
N THR A 338 -15.81 -9.01 12.04
CA THR A 338 -16.93 -9.14 12.99
C THR A 338 -17.40 -7.81 13.54
N MET A 339 -16.61 -6.76 13.45
CA MET A 339 -16.96 -5.43 13.92
C MET A 339 -18.02 -4.78 13.04
N ALA A 340 -18.94 -4.07 13.67
CA ALA A 340 -20.02 -3.38 12.97
C ALA A 340 -19.52 -2.10 12.29
N GLY A 341 -20.09 -1.79 11.13
CA GLY A 341 -19.86 -0.56 10.40
C GLY A 341 -19.35 -0.78 8.98
N ARG A 342 -19.52 0.26 8.15
CA ARG A 342 -18.95 0.25 6.80
C ARG A 342 -17.44 0.41 6.89
N ASN A 343 -16.69 -0.38 6.14
CA ASN A 343 -15.23 -0.44 6.15
C ASN A 343 -14.66 -0.73 7.54
N ALA A 344 -15.35 -1.56 8.33
CA ALA A 344 -14.88 -2.00 9.64
C ALA A 344 -13.58 -2.80 9.49
N PRO A 345 -12.61 -2.64 10.41
CA PRO A 345 -11.34 -3.33 10.32
C PRO A 345 -11.42 -4.79 10.75
N LEU A 346 -10.47 -5.58 10.23
CA LEU A 346 -10.03 -6.82 10.82
C LEU A 346 -8.87 -6.51 11.78
N VAL A 347 -8.87 -7.10 12.95
CA VAL A 347 -7.78 -6.96 13.94
C VAL A 347 -7.18 -8.32 14.19
N ALA A 348 -5.91 -8.48 13.92
CA ALA A 348 -5.24 -9.76 13.96
C ALA A 348 -4.00 -9.74 14.87
N ALA A 349 -4.05 -10.50 15.95
CA ALA A 349 -2.87 -10.79 16.76
C ALA A 349 -2.14 -11.99 16.18
N GLN A 350 -0.83 -11.88 16.05
CA GLN A 350 -0.01 -12.97 15.52
C GLN A 350 0.08 -14.14 16.51
N ALA A 351 -0.03 -15.34 15.97
CA ALA A 351 0.19 -16.60 16.65
C ALA A 351 1.31 -17.41 15.96
N ASP A 352 1.77 -18.47 16.62
CA ASP A 352 2.85 -19.29 16.08
C ASP A 352 2.49 -19.97 14.75
N GLY A 353 3.48 -20.12 13.87
CA GLY A 353 3.33 -20.77 12.57
C GLY A 353 2.59 -19.95 11.53
N GLY A 354 2.66 -18.61 11.60
CA GLY A 354 2.01 -17.69 10.65
C GLY A 354 0.49 -17.63 10.78
N ARG A 355 -0.08 -18.19 11.86
CA ARG A 355 -1.50 -18.07 12.18
C ARG A 355 -1.80 -16.73 12.84
N THR A 356 -3.06 -16.31 12.75
CA THR A 356 -3.58 -15.13 13.44
C THR A 356 -4.74 -15.51 14.34
N ASN A 357 -4.90 -14.76 15.43
CA ASN A 357 -6.09 -14.78 16.26
C ASN A 357 -6.83 -13.46 16.02
N ASP A 358 -8.00 -13.53 15.44
CA ASP A 358 -8.82 -12.35 15.19
C ASP A 358 -9.39 -11.83 16.50
N LEU A 359 -9.20 -10.54 16.74
CA LEU A 359 -9.67 -9.86 17.92
C LEU A 359 -10.99 -9.14 17.63
N PRO A 360 -11.95 -9.14 18.57
CA PRO A 360 -13.26 -8.48 18.38
C PRO A 360 -13.19 -6.95 18.50
N THR A 361 -12.01 -6.38 18.74
CA THR A 361 -11.83 -4.95 18.97
C THR A 361 -10.41 -4.51 18.60
N TYR A 362 -10.29 -3.28 18.10
CA TYR A 362 -9.00 -2.60 17.91
C TYR A 362 -8.47 -1.92 19.19
N LEU A 363 -9.24 -1.93 20.27
CA LEU A 363 -8.81 -1.39 21.57
C LEU A 363 -7.90 -2.37 22.34
N ALA A 364 -7.13 -3.14 21.63
CA ALA A 364 -6.11 -4.02 22.17
C ALA A 364 -4.93 -3.22 22.74
N GLU A 365 -4.02 -3.89 23.42
CA GLU A 365 -2.77 -3.30 23.87
C GLU A 365 -1.97 -2.75 22.67
N VAL A 366 -1.37 -1.57 22.83
CA VAL A 366 -0.56 -0.92 21.80
C VAL A 366 0.52 -1.87 21.30
N GLY A 367 0.62 -2.07 20.00
CA GLY A 367 1.61 -2.94 19.37
C GLY A 367 1.33 -4.45 19.44
N SER A 368 0.22 -4.88 20.06
CA SER A 368 -0.08 -6.31 20.22
C SER A 368 -0.73 -6.96 18.98
N ALA A 369 -1.38 -6.17 18.14
CA ALA A 369 -2.12 -6.65 16.99
C ALA A 369 -2.00 -5.69 15.80
N ASP A 370 -2.16 -6.24 14.61
CA ASP A 370 -2.34 -5.49 13.38
C ASP A 370 -3.81 -5.09 13.20
N VAL A 371 -4.03 -4.00 12.48
CA VAL A 371 -5.36 -3.47 12.20
C VAL A 371 -5.46 -3.16 10.71
N PHE A 372 -6.25 -3.97 10.01
CA PHE A 372 -6.46 -3.85 8.56
C PHE A 372 -7.81 -3.25 8.27
N PHE A 373 -7.87 -2.26 7.40
CA PHE A 373 -9.11 -1.72 6.86
C PHE A 373 -9.26 -2.13 5.39
N PRO A 374 -10.44 -2.56 4.95
CA PRO A 374 -10.64 -2.81 3.53
C PRO A 374 -10.51 -1.49 2.76
N THR A 375 -9.74 -1.50 1.69
CA THR A 375 -9.54 -0.35 0.81
C THR A 375 -10.71 -0.25 -0.17
N ASP A 376 -11.62 0.70 0.06
CA ASP A 376 -12.65 1.04 -0.91
C ASP A 376 -12.02 1.81 -2.09
N PHE A 377 -11.77 1.13 -3.21
CA PHE A 377 -11.11 1.69 -4.39
C PHE A 377 -11.91 2.79 -5.10
N HIS A 378 -13.24 2.84 -4.91
CA HIS A 378 -14.05 3.97 -5.36
C HIS A 378 -13.80 5.20 -4.49
N ALA A 379 -13.73 4.98 -3.17
CA ALA A 379 -13.33 6.02 -2.22
C ALA A 379 -11.91 6.51 -2.50
N LEU A 380 -10.94 5.61 -2.70
CA LEU A 380 -9.55 5.95 -3.03
C LEU A 380 -9.47 6.87 -4.26
N ARG A 381 -10.17 6.51 -5.33
CA ARG A 381 -10.23 7.32 -6.56
C ARG A 381 -10.81 8.71 -6.32
N ALA A 382 -11.86 8.80 -5.51
CA ALA A 382 -12.49 10.09 -5.18
C ALA A 382 -11.57 10.97 -4.32
N LEU A 383 -10.90 10.38 -3.34
CA LEU A 383 -9.95 11.07 -2.48
C LEU A 383 -8.71 11.54 -3.25
N ASP A 384 -8.16 10.70 -4.14
CA ASP A 384 -7.05 11.07 -5.02
C ASP A 384 -7.42 12.26 -5.91
N ALA A 385 -8.58 12.21 -6.55
CA ALA A 385 -9.07 13.30 -7.39
C ALA A 385 -9.29 14.59 -6.59
N ALA A 386 -9.80 14.51 -5.36
CA ALA A 386 -9.98 15.67 -4.48
C ALA A 386 -8.64 16.26 -4.02
N ALA A 387 -7.71 15.42 -3.58
CA ALA A 387 -6.36 15.83 -3.18
C ALA A 387 -5.61 16.50 -4.35
N ARG A 388 -5.73 15.95 -5.54
CA ARG A 388 -5.15 16.54 -6.77
C ARG A 388 -5.69 17.93 -7.06
N ARG A 389 -7.00 18.15 -6.93
CA ARG A 389 -7.62 19.50 -7.13
C ARG A 389 -7.15 20.51 -6.10
N ASN A 390 -6.99 20.09 -4.85
CA ASN A 390 -6.69 21.00 -3.75
C ASN A 390 -5.20 21.30 -3.57
N PHE A 391 -4.33 20.35 -3.90
CA PHE A 391 -2.90 20.40 -3.60
C PHE A 391 -2.00 20.23 -4.83
N GLY A 392 -2.54 19.76 -5.96
CA GLY A 392 -1.81 19.65 -7.22
C GLY A 392 -1.46 21.03 -7.79
N SER A 393 -0.39 21.10 -8.59
CA SER A 393 -0.05 22.35 -9.29
C SER A 393 -1.02 22.61 -10.43
N MET A 394 -1.59 23.82 -10.49
CA MET A 394 -2.42 24.26 -11.62
C MET A 394 -1.58 24.73 -12.82
N ASP A 395 -0.23 24.74 -12.70
CA ASP A 395 0.62 25.58 -13.55
C ASP A 395 1.44 24.83 -14.61
N ASP A 396 1.30 23.51 -14.72
CA ASP A 396 2.07 22.76 -15.71
C ASP A 396 1.18 22.39 -16.89
N GLY A 397 1.33 23.12 -18.01
CA GLY A 397 0.66 22.94 -19.30
C GLY A 397 0.79 21.54 -19.94
N VAL A 398 0.76 20.49 -19.12
CA VAL A 398 0.65 19.10 -19.52
C VAL A 398 -0.83 18.76 -19.54
N GLU A 399 -1.47 18.86 -20.69
CA GLU A 399 -2.75 18.24 -20.97
C GLU A 399 -2.63 16.71 -20.75
N ARG A 400 -2.86 16.27 -19.54
CA ARG A 400 -3.12 14.85 -19.29
C ARG A 400 -4.49 14.53 -19.88
N SER A 401 -4.59 13.49 -20.71
CA SER A 401 -5.88 13.06 -21.23
C SER A 401 -6.86 12.87 -20.06
N GLU A 402 -8.13 13.21 -20.24
CA GLU A 402 -9.18 13.04 -19.20
C GLU A 402 -9.25 11.62 -18.64
N LYS A 403 -8.87 10.61 -19.41
CA LYS A 403 -8.75 9.22 -18.95
C LYS A 403 -7.63 9.01 -17.91
N SER A 404 -6.48 9.66 -18.09
CA SER A 404 -5.36 9.60 -17.13
C SER A 404 -5.68 10.37 -15.84
N ALA A 405 -6.58 11.36 -15.90
CA ALA A 405 -6.98 12.15 -14.74
C ALA A 405 -7.93 11.41 -13.77
N ARG A 406 -8.53 10.28 -14.18
CA ARG A 406 -9.56 9.58 -13.39
C ARG A 406 -9.06 8.36 -12.62
N GLY A 407 -7.84 7.89 -12.88
CA GLY A 407 -7.32 6.65 -12.31
C GLY A 407 -8.09 5.40 -12.77
N GLU A 408 -7.38 4.30 -13.01
CA GLU A 408 -7.94 3.00 -13.38
C GLU A 408 -7.93 2.07 -12.18
N VAL A 409 -9.02 1.33 -11.96
CA VAL A 409 -9.10 0.27 -10.95
C VAL A 409 -9.21 -1.06 -11.65
N LEU A 410 -8.28 -1.96 -11.37
CA LEU A 410 -8.22 -3.31 -11.92
C LEU A 410 -8.25 -4.34 -10.79
N SER A 411 -8.82 -5.53 -11.03
CA SER A 411 -8.53 -6.66 -10.16
C SER A 411 -7.06 -7.04 -10.26
N THR A 412 -6.48 -7.58 -9.20
CA THR A 412 -5.10 -8.10 -9.24
C THR A 412 -4.92 -9.10 -10.39
N ARG A 413 -5.91 -9.96 -10.61
CA ARG A 413 -5.91 -10.87 -11.76
C ARG A 413 -5.75 -10.13 -13.08
N ALA A 414 -6.58 -9.12 -13.37
CA ALA A 414 -6.53 -8.36 -14.61
C ALA A 414 -5.20 -7.62 -14.82
N PHE A 415 -4.63 -7.08 -13.73
CA PHE A 415 -3.30 -6.46 -13.77
C PHE A 415 -2.21 -7.50 -14.07
N MET A 416 -2.23 -8.64 -13.39
CA MET A 416 -1.21 -9.68 -13.56
C MET A 416 -1.31 -10.39 -14.91
N GLU A 417 -2.52 -10.64 -15.44
CA GLU A 417 -2.71 -11.18 -16.80
C GLU A 417 -2.09 -10.28 -17.88
N ARG A 418 -2.07 -8.96 -17.64
CA ARG A 418 -1.53 -7.97 -18.58
C ARG A 418 -0.01 -7.78 -18.42
N TRP A 419 0.53 -7.84 -17.21
CA TRP A 419 1.89 -7.40 -16.92
C TRP A 419 2.81 -8.47 -16.36
N ALA A 420 2.29 -9.56 -15.78
CA ALA A 420 3.12 -10.64 -15.25
C ALA A 420 3.46 -11.70 -16.31
N ASP A 421 4.52 -12.45 -16.04
CA ASP A 421 4.74 -13.74 -16.69
C ASP A 421 3.88 -14.80 -15.96
N VAL A 422 2.62 -14.90 -16.37
CA VAL A 422 1.64 -15.77 -15.71
C VAL A 422 1.99 -17.26 -15.88
N GLN A 423 2.81 -17.64 -16.86
CA GLN A 423 3.25 -19.02 -17.01
C GLN A 423 4.26 -19.41 -15.93
N ALA A 424 5.07 -18.46 -15.49
CA ALA A 424 6.06 -18.69 -14.44
C ALA A 424 5.45 -18.94 -13.05
N THR A 425 4.19 -18.57 -12.82
CA THR A 425 3.46 -18.79 -11.57
C THR A 425 2.38 -19.88 -11.66
N ALA A 426 2.25 -20.52 -12.84
CA ALA A 426 1.33 -21.64 -13.04
C ALA A 426 1.93 -22.96 -12.53
N THR A 427 1.11 -23.79 -11.92
CA THR A 427 1.42 -25.18 -11.58
C THR A 427 1.21 -26.11 -12.77
N ARG A 428 1.61 -27.38 -12.68
CA ARG A 428 1.46 -28.36 -13.77
C ARG A 428 0.02 -28.61 -14.17
N SER A 429 -0.93 -28.51 -13.25
CA SER A 429 -2.36 -28.66 -13.53
C SER A 429 -2.98 -27.45 -14.21
N GLY A 430 -2.23 -26.35 -14.36
CA GLY A 430 -2.73 -25.05 -14.83
C GLY A 430 -3.36 -24.17 -13.73
N TYR A 431 -3.41 -24.64 -12.48
CA TYR A 431 -3.75 -23.78 -11.35
C TYR A 431 -2.66 -22.70 -11.19
N ASN A 432 -3.11 -21.45 -11.06
CA ASN A 432 -2.21 -20.31 -10.91
C ASN A 432 -2.62 -19.49 -9.67
N PRO A 433 -1.91 -19.64 -8.54
CA PRO A 433 -2.29 -18.96 -7.30
C PRO A 433 -2.21 -17.42 -7.41
N LEU A 434 -1.30 -16.86 -8.21
CA LEU A 434 -1.22 -15.41 -8.45
C LEU A 434 -2.51 -14.85 -9.06
N LEU A 435 -3.20 -15.63 -9.88
CA LEU A 435 -4.43 -15.21 -10.56
C LEU A 435 -5.72 -15.62 -9.83
N GLN A 436 -5.65 -16.64 -8.97
CA GLN A 436 -6.85 -17.28 -8.42
C GLN A 436 -7.07 -17.02 -6.92
N ASP A 437 -5.99 -16.86 -6.13
CA ASP A 437 -6.11 -16.77 -4.68
C ASP A 437 -6.26 -15.34 -4.15
N PHE A 438 -6.03 -14.32 -4.99
CA PHE A 438 -6.08 -12.90 -4.60
C PHE A 438 -7.26 -12.16 -5.23
N ALA A 439 -8.44 -12.80 -5.22
CA ALA A 439 -9.67 -12.23 -5.77
C ALA A 439 -10.17 -10.99 -5.02
N ASN A 440 -9.79 -10.86 -3.75
CA ASN A 440 -10.11 -9.74 -2.86
C ASN A 440 -9.05 -8.62 -2.87
N THR A 441 -8.21 -8.56 -3.88
CA THR A 441 -7.22 -7.48 -4.04
C THR A 441 -7.40 -6.77 -5.38
N LYS A 442 -7.07 -5.49 -5.40
CA LYS A 442 -7.16 -4.64 -6.59
C LYS A 442 -5.95 -3.73 -6.72
N PHE A 443 -5.74 -3.25 -7.94
CA PHE A 443 -4.81 -2.19 -8.28
C PHE A 443 -5.55 -0.89 -8.56
N PHE A 444 -4.99 0.22 -8.11
CA PHE A 444 -5.32 1.57 -8.53
C PHE A 444 -4.12 2.18 -9.26
N LEU A 445 -4.36 2.70 -10.46
CA LEU A 445 -3.36 3.26 -11.36
C LEU A 445 -3.79 4.69 -11.74
N SER A 446 -3.12 5.72 -11.22
CA SER A 446 -3.49 7.12 -11.50
C SER A 446 -2.64 7.77 -12.58
#